data_09215b393af65c64f75c87f5a6838bf1
#
_entry.id   09215b393af65c64f75c87f5a6838bf1
#
_cell.length_a   1.000
_cell.length_b   1.000
_cell.length_c   1.000
_cell.angle_alpha   90.00
_cell.angle_beta   90.00
_cell.angle_gamma   90.00
#
_symmetry.space_group_name_H-M   'P 1'
#
loop_
_entity.id
_entity.type
_entity.pdbx_description
1 polymer ?
#
loop_
_entity_poly.entity_id
_entity_poly.type
_entity_poly.pdbx_seq_one_letter_code
_entity_poly.pdbx_strand_id
1 'polypeptide(L)'
;MMTAIKHQTMKFFKLILTLFILPAAISAKGQSNYVLASDHKITIDGTSNVHEWEEVAQTASGDAVVLWNTDGSFNIQKLNIKVSVKSIKSDKGSIMDDKTYDALKGEKYPYITFKMLSIKSITKSGTGYAVKINGELTIAGVTKNVDISGMVYVKEKGKLYIETSKAIKMSDYGIDPPTAMMGAMKVGDDITIKFKLNYTIK
;
A
#
# COMPACT_ATOMS: atom_id res chain seq x y z
N MET A 1 -57.84 -74.92 -38.25
CA MET A 1 -56.56 -74.48 -38.76
C MET A 1 -56.35 -73.05 -38.23
N MET A 2 -55.71 -72.93 -37.06
CA MET A 2 -55.55 -71.66 -36.33
C MET A 2 -54.06 -71.37 -36.14
N THR A 3 -53.60 -70.33 -36.76
CA THR A 3 -52.22 -69.89 -36.74
C THR A 3 -51.99 -68.96 -35.52
N ALA A 4 -51.11 -69.36 -34.60
CA ALA A 4 -50.79 -68.60 -33.42
C ALA A 4 -49.83 -67.45 -33.77
N ILE A 5 -50.21 -66.22 -33.43
CA ILE A 5 -49.36 -65.02 -33.54
C ILE A 5 -48.56 -64.91 -32.28
N LYS A 6 -47.24 -65.00 -32.42
CA LYS A 6 -46.26 -64.91 -31.34
C LYS A 6 -45.97 -63.43 -31.05
N HIS A 7 -46.42 -62.93 -29.91
CA HIS A 7 -46.08 -61.58 -29.43
C HIS A 7 -44.61 -61.51 -28.92
N GLN A 8 -43.82 -60.73 -29.60
CA GLN A 8 -42.43 -60.44 -29.21
C GLN A 8 -42.38 -59.15 -28.39
N THR A 9 -42.22 -59.30 -27.12
CA THR A 9 -42.05 -58.13 -26.19
C THR A 9 -40.65 -57.57 -26.30
N MET A 10 -40.52 -56.38 -26.84
CA MET A 10 -39.32 -55.61 -26.97
C MET A 10 -39.03 -54.97 -25.64
N LYS A 11 -38.00 -55.41 -24.92
CA LYS A 11 -37.52 -54.79 -23.66
C LYS A 11 -36.71 -53.52 -23.98
N PHE A 12 -37.30 -52.36 -23.74
CA PHE A 12 -36.60 -51.08 -23.77
C PHE A 12 -35.60 -50.98 -22.59
N PHE A 13 -34.34 -51.13 -22.90
CA PHE A 13 -33.23 -50.90 -21.95
C PHE A 13 -33.05 -49.36 -21.82
N LYS A 14 -33.60 -48.75 -20.75
CA LYS A 14 -33.37 -47.33 -20.45
C LYS A 14 -31.95 -47.16 -19.94
N LEU A 15 -31.05 -46.70 -20.79
CA LEU A 15 -29.71 -46.28 -20.43
C LEU A 15 -29.81 -44.94 -19.67
N ILE A 16 -29.76 -44.97 -18.35
CA ILE A 16 -29.67 -43.77 -17.52
C ILE A 16 -28.22 -43.28 -17.57
N LEU A 17 -27.97 -42.28 -18.43
CA LEU A 17 -26.71 -41.55 -18.46
C LEU A 17 -26.63 -40.63 -17.24
N THR A 18 -26.02 -41.10 -16.15
CA THR A 18 -25.74 -40.29 -14.96
C THR A 18 -24.61 -39.30 -15.28
N LEU A 19 -25.00 -38.06 -15.60
CA LEU A 19 -24.05 -36.96 -15.79
C LEU A 19 -23.40 -36.63 -14.44
N PHE A 20 -22.17 -37.09 -14.25
CA PHE A 20 -21.35 -36.78 -13.06
C PHE A 20 -20.90 -35.33 -13.21
N ILE A 21 -21.65 -34.37 -12.62
CA ILE A 21 -21.24 -32.98 -12.52
C ILE A 21 -20.14 -32.94 -11.43
N LEU A 22 -18.87 -32.91 -11.86
CA LEU A 22 -17.74 -32.66 -10.98
C LEU A 22 -17.89 -31.21 -10.48
N PRO A 23 -18.04 -30.96 -9.16
CA PRO A 23 -18.04 -29.59 -8.69
C PRO A 23 -16.65 -29.01 -8.95
N ALA A 24 -16.56 -28.07 -9.88
CA ALA A 24 -15.38 -27.23 -10.02
C ALA A 24 -15.23 -26.50 -8.69
N ALA A 25 -14.17 -26.81 -7.92
CA ALA A 25 -13.82 -26.10 -6.72
C ALA A 25 -13.52 -24.64 -7.11
N ILE A 26 -14.50 -23.76 -6.97
CA ILE A 26 -14.32 -22.33 -7.11
C ILE A 26 -13.46 -21.92 -5.93
N SER A 27 -12.16 -21.70 -6.16
CA SER A 27 -11.27 -21.12 -5.18
C SER A 27 -11.79 -19.72 -4.85
N ALA A 28 -12.50 -19.60 -3.74
CA ALA A 28 -13.04 -18.32 -3.27
C ALA A 28 -11.84 -17.44 -2.84
N LYS A 29 -11.50 -16.45 -3.67
CA LYS A 29 -10.56 -15.40 -3.30
C LYS A 29 -11.27 -14.47 -2.33
N GLY A 30 -10.78 -14.40 -1.08
CA GLY A 30 -11.31 -13.47 -0.09
C GLY A 30 -10.74 -12.06 -0.32
N GLN A 31 -11.61 -11.09 -0.64
CA GLN A 31 -11.22 -9.68 -0.67
C GLN A 31 -11.36 -9.08 0.74
N SER A 32 -10.32 -8.38 1.20
CA SER A 32 -10.34 -7.63 2.45
C SER A 32 -10.01 -6.17 2.20
N ASN A 33 -10.81 -5.29 2.80
CA ASN A 33 -10.59 -3.85 2.79
C ASN A 33 -9.88 -3.45 4.08
N TYR A 34 -8.84 -2.64 3.95
CA TYR A 34 -8.01 -2.21 5.06
C TYR A 34 -8.02 -0.69 5.19
N VAL A 35 -7.87 -0.23 6.42
CA VAL A 35 -7.63 1.19 6.73
C VAL A 35 -6.35 1.33 7.56
N LEU A 36 -5.64 2.43 7.35
CA LEU A 36 -4.48 2.78 8.16
C LEU A 36 -4.93 3.09 9.59
N ALA A 37 -4.34 2.41 10.55
CA ALA A 37 -4.59 2.64 11.96
C ALA A 37 -3.83 3.87 12.48
N SER A 38 -4.27 4.41 13.63
CA SER A 38 -3.68 5.62 14.22
C SER A 38 -2.28 5.41 14.81
N ASP A 39 -1.90 4.17 15.08
CA ASP A 39 -0.60 3.77 15.62
C ASP A 39 0.50 3.63 14.54
N HIS A 40 0.43 4.44 13.48
CA HIS A 40 1.47 4.55 12.47
C HIS A 40 2.60 5.49 12.92
N LYS A 41 3.79 5.28 12.36
CA LYS A 41 4.90 6.22 12.46
C LYS A 41 5.44 6.53 11.06
N ILE A 42 5.45 7.83 10.70
CA ILE A 42 6.03 8.32 9.45
C ILE A 42 7.03 9.39 9.83
N THR A 43 8.31 9.16 9.51
CA THR A 43 9.40 10.10 9.80
C THR A 43 10.07 10.57 8.52
N ILE A 44 10.53 11.78 8.52
CA ILE A 44 11.30 12.41 7.46
C ILE A 44 12.67 12.76 8.05
N ASP A 45 13.72 12.11 7.56
CA ASP A 45 15.08 12.37 7.97
C ASP A 45 15.82 13.14 6.90
N GLY A 46 16.62 14.07 7.30
CA GLY A 46 17.49 14.84 6.43
C GLY A 46 18.73 15.35 7.15
N THR A 47 19.54 16.06 6.40
CA THR A 47 20.79 16.65 6.92
C THR A 47 20.80 18.16 6.71
N SER A 48 21.64 18.84 7.44
CA SER A 48 22.03 20.21 7.19
C SER A 48 23.55 20.34 7.28
N ASN A 49 24.09 21.50 6.96
CA ASN A 49 25.50 21.78 7.17
C ASN A 49 25.93 21.84 8.67
N VAL A 50 24.97 21.69 9.61
CA VAL A 50 25.19 21.75 11.05
C VAL A 50 24.95 20.38 11.72
N HIS A 51 23.83 19.71 11.39
CA HIS A 51 23.43 18.43 12.02
C HIS A 51 22.39 17.68 11.15
N GLU A 52 22.15 16.42 11.48
CA GLU A 52 21.00 15.65 11.04
C GLU A 52 19.73 16.15 11.75
N TRP A 53 18.58 15.97 11.11
CA TRP A 53 17.27 16.34 11.66
C TRP A 53 16.22 15.28 11.31
N GLU A 54 15.21 15.18 12.17
CA GLU A 54 14.04 14.32 11.99
C GLU A 54 12.77 15.15 12.17
N GLU A 55 11.79 14.92 11.33
CA GLU A 55 10.42 15.39 11.49
C GLU A 55 9.46 14.21 11.47
N VAL A 56 8.32 14.35 12.16
CA VAL A 56 7.31 13.29 12.29
C VAL A 56 5.97 13.78 11.76
N ALA A 57 5.40 13.05 10.80
CA ALA A 57 4.03 13.29 10.38
C ALA A 57 3.05 12.60 11.33
N GLN A 58 2.27 13.39 12.07
CA GLN A 58 1.38 12.92 13.12
C GLN A 58 0.01 12.47 12.60
N THR A 59 -0.40 12.96 11.41
CA THR A 59 -1.70 12.66 10.85
C THR A 59 -1.57 12.12 9.43
N ALA A 60 -1.94 10.86 9.28
CA ALA A 60 -2.05 10.20 7.99
C ALA A 60 -3.34 9.37 7.92
N SER A 61 -3.82 9.15 6.73
CA SER A 61 -4.88 8.22 6.42
C SER A 61 -4.47 7.34 5.24
N GLY A 62 -5.07 6.18 5.12
CA GLY A 62 -4.77 5.27 4.02
C GLY A 62 -5.80 4.18 3.91
N ASP A 63 -5.94 3.65 2.71
CA ASP A 63 -6.78 2.50 2.43
C ASP A 63 -6.04 1.51 1.53
N ALA A 64 -6.32 0.24 1.72
CA ALA A 64 -5.80 -0.83 0.89
C ALA A 64 -6.88 -1.88 0.62
N VAL A 65 -6.77 -2.53 -0.53
CA VAL A 65 -7.58 -3.69 -0.91
C VAL A 65 -6.63 -4.85 -1.18
N VAL A 66 -6.81 -5.94 -0.46
CA VAL A 66 -5.98 -7.13 -0.55
C VAL A 66 -6.84 -8.33 -0.92
N LEU A 67 -6.41 -9.08 -1.93
CA LEU A 67 -6.97 -10.37 -2.30
C LEU A 67 -6.13 -11.48 -1.67
N TRP A 68 -6.78 -12.33 -0.89
CA TRP A 68 -6.18 -13.49 -0.26
C TRP A 68 -6.49 -14.74 -1.07
N ASN A 69 -5.46 -15.54 -1.33
CA ASN A 69 -5.60 -16.86 -1.91
C ASN A 69 -5.78 -17.91 -0.80
N THR A 70 -6.29 -19.07 -1.16
CA THR A 70 -6.52 -20.20 -0.22
C THR A 70 -5.22 -20.78 0.36
N ASP A 71 -4.09 -20.58 -0.29
CA ASP A 71 -2.75 -20.98 0.15
C ASP A 71 -2.09 -19.96 1.11
N GLY A 72 -2.83 -18.89 1.48
CA GLY A 72 -2.32 -17.82 2.35
C GLY A 72 -1.45 -16.78 1.63
N SER A 73 -1.21 -16.91 0.34
CA SER A 73 -0.62 -15.86 -0.46
C SER A 73 -1.62 -14.73 -0.71
N PHE A 74 -1.14 -13.55 -1.10
CA PHE A 74 -2.01 -12.40 -1.34
C PHE A 74 -1.55 -11.56 -2.52
N ASN A 75 -2.47 -10.72 -2.99
CA ASN A 75 -2.20 -9.68 -3.96
C ASN A 75 -2.80 -8.36 -3.46
N ILE A 76 -2.12 -7.24 -3.67
CA ILE A 76 -2.59 -5.90 -3.30
C ILE A 76 -3.22 -5.28 -4.54
N GLN A 77 -4.51 -5.03 -4.51
CA GLN A 77 -5.22 -4.41 -5.64
C GLN A 77 -5.21 -2.89 -5.59
N LYS A 78 -5.16 -2.34 -4.37
CA LYS A 78 -5.19 -0.90 -4.13
C LYS A 78 -4.37 -0.59 -2.89
N LEU A 79 -3.62 0.49 -2.94
CA LEU A 79 -2.98 1.10 -1.78
C LEU A 79 -2.89 2.60 -2.00
N ASN A 80 -3.51 3.36 -1.10
CA ASN A 80 -3.41 4.81 -1.07
C ASN A 80 -2.97 5.26 0.31
N ILE A 81 -2.16 6.30 0.36
CA ILE A 81 -1.74 6.98 1.58
C ILE A 81 -1.88 8.48 1.36
N LYS A 82 -2.34 9.18 2.39
CA LYS A 82 -2.49 10.63 2.42
C LYS A 82 -1.98 11.15 3.76
N VAL A 83 -1.00 12.04 3.72
CA VAL A 83 -0.37 12.65 4.88
C VAL A 83 -0.71 14.14 4.92
N SER A 84 -1.14 14.65 6.07
CA SER A 84 -1.38 16.08 6.25
C SER A 84 -0.06 16.84 6.40
N VAL A 85 0.20 17.83 5.55
CA VAL A 85 1.41 18.66 5.61
C VAL A 85 1.51 19.37 6.96
N LYS A 86 0.41 19.96 7.44
CA LYS A 86 0.39 20.69 8.72
C LYS A 86 0.52 19.80 9.97
N SER A 87 0.53 18.47 9.79
CA SER A 87 0.82 17.52 10.87
C SER A 87 2.28 17.11 10.98
N ILE A 88 3.13 17.57 10.07
CA ILE A 88 4.57 17.32 10.12
C ILE A 88 5.15 18.23 11.19
N LYS A 89 5.84 17.64 12.16
CA LYS A 89 6.36 18.33 13.33
C LYS A 89 7.83 18.05 13.54
N SER A 90 8.56 19.11 13.79
CA SER A 90 9.96 19.09 14.22
C SER A 90 10.05 19.08 15.76
N ASP A 91 11.08 18.47 16.30
CA ASP A 91 11.47 18.61 17.72
C ASP A 91 12.03 20.01 18.06
N LYS A 92 12.29 20.83 17.06
CA LYS A 92 12.83 22.21 17.18
C LYS A 92 11.75 23.28 17.32
N GLY A 93 10.47 22.89 17.35
CA GLY A 93 9.33 23.75 17.60
C GLY A 93 8.74 24.43 16.37
N SER A 94 7.72 25.27 16.60
CA SER A 94 6.83 25.78 15.56
C SER A 94 7.51 26.59 14.45
N ILE A 95 8.63 27.29 14.75
CA ILE A 95 9.36 28.04 13.71
C ILE A 95 9.91 27.09 12.63
N MET A 96 10.35 25.90 13.01
CA MET A 96 10.81 24.90 12.04
C MET A 96 9.63 24.24 11.34
N ASP A 97 8.54 23.97 12.06
CA ASP A 97 7.30 23.47 11.44
C ASP A 97 6.81 24.41 10.33
N ASP A 98 6.78 25.73 10.59
CA ASP A 98 6.34 26.73 9.62
C ASP A 98 7.24 26.74 8.37
N LYS A 99 8.56 26.62 8.54
CA LYS A 99 9.49 26.48 7.40
C LYS A 99 9.20 25.25 6.56
N THR A 100 8.88 24.12 7.18
CA THR A 100 8.49 22.90 6.49
C THR A 100 7.17 23.10 5.72
N TYR A 101 6.18 23.77 6.34
CA TYR A 101 4.91 24.05 5.67
C TYR A 101 5.08 24.99 4.47
N ASP A 102 5.92 26.01 4.59
CA ASP A 102 6.23 26.94 3.51
C ASP A 102 6.95 26.23 2.36
N ALA A 103 7.99 25.43 2.67
CA ALA A 103 8.74 24.65 1.70
C ALA A 103 7.84 23.68 0.92
N LEU A 104 6.93 23.01 1.62
CA LEU A 104 5.93 22.09 1.04
C LEU A 104 4.76 22.82 0.39
N LYS A 105 4.71 24.17 0.44
CA LYS A 105 3.59 24.99 -0.06
C LYS A 105 2.25 24.53 0.53
N GLY A 106 2.25 24.26 1.84
CA GLY A 106 1.20 23.55 2.57
C GLY A 106 -0.17 24.23 2.53
N GLU A 107 -0.25 25.56 2.35
CA GLU A 107 -1.51 26.27 2.14
C GLU A 107 -2.17 25.88 0.81
N LYS A 108 -1.39 25.73 -0.25
CA LYS A 108 -1.88 25.37 -1.58
C LYS A 108 -2.01 23.85 -1.76
N TYR A 109 -1.10 23.10 -1.18
CA TYR A 109 -1.02 21.64 -1.29
C TYR A 109 -1.02 21.01 0.12
N PRO A 110 -2.17 20.94 0.78
CA PRO A 110 -2.27 20.54 2.19
C PRO A 110 -1.96 19.08 2.45
N TYR A 111 -1.75 18.29 1.41
CA TYR A 111 -1.50 16.85 1.53
C TYR A 111 -0.37 16.37 0.64
N ILE A 112 0.42 15.44 1.19
CA ILE A 112 1.29 14.55 0.44
C ILE A 112 0.49 13.27 0.19
N THR A 113 0.54 12.73 -1.04
CA THR A 113 -0.24 11.54 -1.39
C THR A 113 0.61 10.51 -2.12
N PHE A 114 0.34 9.24 -1.84
CA PHE A 114 0.83 8.12 -2.61
C PHE A 114 -0.34 7.27 -3.11
N LYS A 115 -0.31 6.89 -4.38
CA LYS A 115 -1.28 6.01 -5.03
C LYS A 115 -0.53 4.90 -5.75
N MET A 116 -0.73 3.66 -5.33
CA MET A 116 -0.17 2.50 -6.04
C MET A 116 -0.78 2.38 -7.43
N LEU A 117 0.07 2.13 -8.42
CA LEU A 117 -0.32 1.83 -9.80
C LEU A 117 -0.21 0.34 -10.11
N SER A 118 0.88 -0.29 -9.66
CA SER A 118 1.12 -1.70 -9.95
C SER A 118 2.02 -2.36 -8.90
N ILE A 119 1.91 -3.67 -8.81
CA ILE A 119 2.85 -4.52 -8.08
C ILE A 119 3.92 -4.99 -9.04
N LYS A 120 5.18 -4.87 -8.64
CA LYS A 120 6.32 -5.45 -9.37
C LYS A 120 6.68 -6.85 -8.87
N SER A 121 6.64 -7.06 -7.56
CA SER A 121 6.86 -8.38 -6.95
C SER A 121 6.30 -8.47 -5.54
N ILE A 122 5.89 -9.69 -5.16
CA ILE A 122 5.63 -10.11 -3.78
C ILE A 122 6.35 -11.43 -3.59
N THR A 123 7.33 -11.48 -2.68
CA THR A 123 8.14 -12.68 -2.44
C THR A 123 8.20 -12.94 -0.94
N LYS A 124 7.96 -14.19 -0.52
CA LYS A 124 8.07 -14.56 0.89
C LYS A 124 9.52 -14.40 1.36
N SER A 125 9.72 -13.74 2.50
CA SER A 125 11.03 -13.45 3.08
C SER A 125 10.94 -13.56 4.60
N GLY A 126 11.50 -14.62 5.15
CA GLY A 126 11.41 -14.92 6.58
C GLY A 126 9.95 -15.04 7.05
N THR A 127 9.59 -14.26 8.06
CA THR A 127 8.23 -14.21 8.63
C THR A 127 7.29 -13.26 7.89
N GLY A 128 7.79 -12.54 6.88
CA GLY A 128 7.02 -11.56 6.10
C GLY A 128 7.14 -11.77 4.60
N TYR A 129 6.84 -10.70 3.88
CA TYR A 129 6.90 -10.65 2.42
C TYR A 129 7.66 -9.41 1.99
N ALA A 130 8.69 -9.59 1.15
CA ALA A 130 9.32 -8.50 0.43
C ALA A 130 8.39 -8.09 -0.73
N VAL A 131 7.94 -6.84 -0.70
CA VAL A 131 7.00 -6.30 -1.67
C VAL A 131 7.66 -5.14 -2.40
N LYS A 132 7.56 -5.14 -3.72
CA LYS A 132 7.98 -4.03 -4.58
C LYS A 132 6.78 -3.56 -5.39
N ILE A 133 6.47 -2.28 -5.28
CA ILE A 133 5.36 -1.61 -5.97
C ILE A 133 5.86 -0.41 -6.75
N ASN A 134 5.09 -0.03 -7.76
CA ASN A 134 5.23 1.23 -8.46
C ASN A 134 3.98 2.08 -8.17
N GLY A 135 4.16 3.39 -8.04
CA GLY A 135 3.06 4.30 -7.78
C GLY A 135 3.41 5.75 -7.99
N GLU A 136 2.41 6.60 -7.90
CA GLU A 136 2.50 8.06 -7.98
C GLU A 136 2.67 8.64 -6.58
N LEU A 137 3.78 9.34 -6.37
CA LEU A 137 4.04 10.15 -5.17
C LEU A 137 3.89 11.61 -5.52
N THR A 138 2.97 12.31 -4.86
CA THR A 138 2.70 13.74 -5.05
C THR A 138 3.14 14.51 -3.81
N ILE A 139 4.06 15.45 -3.98
CA ILE A 139 4.57 16.35 -2.93
C ILE A 139 4.57 17.77 -3.50
N ALA A 140 4.13 18.75 -2.73
CA ALA A 140 4.11 20.18 -3.12
C ALA A 140 3.48 20.44 -4.49
N GLY A 141 2.50 19.61 -4.91
CA GLY A 141 1.82 19.69 -6.19
C GLY A 141 2.56 19.03 -7.37
N VAL A 142 3.74 18.47 -7.15
CA VAL A 142 4.50 17.74 -8.18
C VAL A 142 4.31 16.24 -7.98
N THR A 143 3.90 15.54 -9.05
CA THR A 143 3.70 14.09 -9.05
C THR A 143 4.83 13.40 -9.78
N LYS A 144 5.41 12.38 -9.15
CA LYS A 144 6.43 11.52 -9.77
C LYS A 144 6.06 10.04 -9.62
N ASN A 145 6.41 9.28 -10.64
CA ASN A 145 6.34 7.83 -10.62
C ASN A 145 7.53 7.28 -9.83
N VAL A 146 7.27 6.52 -8.79
CA VAL A 146 8.31 6.00 -7.90
C VAL A 146 8.14 4.51 -7.64
N ASP A 147 9.27 3.81 -7.51
CA ASP A 147 9.30 2.45 -6.98
C ASP A 147 9.51 2.51 -5.48
N ILE A 148 8.71 1.74 -4.75
CA ILE A 148 8.84 1.56 -3.31
C ILE A 148 9.03 0.06 -3.04
N SER A 149 10.02 -0.26 -2.21
CA SER A 149 10.29 -1.62 -1.74
C SER A 149 10.21 -1.64 -0.22
N GLY A 150 9.54 -2.64 0.34
CA GLY A 150 9.37 -2.76 1.77
C GLY A 150 9.00 -4.16 2.20
N MET A 151 8.85 -4.33 3.51
CA MET A 151 8.40 -5.58 4.12
C MET A 151 6.96 -5.46 4.56
N VAL A 152 6.17 -6.48 4.29
CA VAL A 152 4.79 -6.63 4.76
C VAL A 152 4.72 -7.85 5.66
N TYR A 153 4.23 -7.67 6.87
CA TYR A 153 4.03 -8.73 7.84
C TYR A 153 2.54 -8.91 8.11
N VAL A 154 2.07 -10.12 7.96
CA VAL A 154 0.70 -10.50 8.36
C VAL A 154 0.71 -10.81 9.84
N LYS A 155 -0.04 -10.03 10.62
CA LYS A 155 -0.17 -10.17 12.07
C LYS A 155 -1.49 -10.86 12.44
N GLU A 156 -1.66 -11.15 13.71
CA GLU A 156 -2.89 -11.74 14.24
C GLU A 156 -4.13 -10.95 13.83
N LYS A 157 -5.25 -11.64 13.70
CA LYS A 157 -6.56 -11.08 13.29
C LYS A 157 -6.51 -10.36 11.93
N GLY A 158 -5.60 -10.81 11.03
CA GLY A 158 -5.48 -10.28 9.67
C GLY A 158 -4.91 -8.86 9.58
N LYS A 159 -4.34 -8.30 10.64
CA LYS A 159 -3.65 -7.00 10.59
C LYS A 159 -2.41 -7.08 9.71
N LEU A 160 -2.10 -5.99 9.00
CA LEU A 160 -0.87 -5.87 8.24
C LEU A 160 0.04 -4.83 8.89
N TYR A 161 1.30 -5.20 9.07
CA TYR A 161 2.36 -4.26 9.43
C TYR A 161 3.28 -4.09 8.23
N ILE A 162 3.49 -2.82 7.82
CA ILE A 162 4.30 -2.47 6.66
C ILE A 162 5.47 -1.62 7.14
N GLU A 163 6.68 -2.02 6.73
CA GLU A 163 7.90 -1.27 7.01
C GLU A 163 8.62 -0.98 5.69
N THR A 164 8.85 0.29 5.41
CA THR A 164 9.52 0.73 4.18
C THR A 164 10.19 2.08 4.36
N SER A 165 11.10 2.41 3.47
CA SER A 165 11.70 3.73 3.36
C SER A 165 11.85 4.15 1.90
N LYS A 166 11.87 5.45 1.66
CA LYS A 166 12.09 6.03 0.35
C LYS A 166 12.98 7.26 0.44
N ALA A 167 14.15 7.17 -0.18
CA ALA A 167 15.01 8.32 -0.40
C ALA A 167 14.51 9.12 -1.61
N ILE A 168 14.48 10.44 -1.49
CA ILE A 168 14.12 11.39 -2.55
C ILE A 168 14.96 12.64 -2.44
N LYS A 169 14.96 13.45 -3.51
CA LYS A 169 15.48 14.83 -3.48
C LYS A 169 14.32 15.80 -3.39
N MET A 170 14.43 16.82 -2.54
CA MET A 170 13.44 17.89 -2.42
C MET A 170 13.30 18.65 -3.75
N SER A 171 14.41 18.94 -4.42
CA SER A 171 14.45 19.58 -5.73
C SER A 171 13.70 18.81 -6.83
N ASP A 172 13.62 17.48 -6.73
CA ASP A 172 12.82 16.65 -7.62
C ASP A 172 11.32 16.97 -7.60
N TYR A 173 10.85 17.55 -6.50
CA TYR A 173 9.44 17.96 -6.30
C TYR A 173 9.27 19.49 -6.33
N GLY A 174 10.25 20.22 -6.87
CA GLY A 174 10.20 21.68 -6.97
C GLY A 174 10.16 22.36 -5.59
N ILE A 175 10.82 21.74 -4.62
CA ILE A 175 11.02 22.27 -3.27
C ILE A 175 12.43 22.77 -3.18
N ASP A 176 12.61 24.05 -2.86
CA ASP A 176 13.92 24.61 -2.51
C ASP A 176 14.24 24.23 -1.07
N PRO A 177 15.41 23.57 -0.82
CA PRO A 177 15.80 23.21 0.54
C PRO A 177 15.82 24.44 1.46
N PRO A 178 15.12 24.39 2.62
CA PRO A 178 15.01 25.54 3.51
C PRO A 178 16.35 26.01 4.06
N THR A 179 16.44 27.29 4.37
CA THR A 179 17.54 27.87 5.11
C THR A 179 17.05 28.49 6.42
N ALA A 180 17.92 28.54 7.41
CA ALA A 180 17.66 29.20 8.68
C ALA A 180 18.84 30.09 9.11
N MET A 181 18.65 30.87 10.19
CA MET A 181 19.71 31.74 10.76
C MET A 181 20.31 32.66 9.67
N MET A 182 19.44 33.38 8.92
CA MET A 182 19.86 34.26 7.80
C MET A 182 20.75 33.58 6.74
N GLY A 183 20.51 32.28 6.49
CA GLY A 183 21.25 31.50 5.49
C GLY A 183 22.51 30.81 6.02
N ALA A 184 22.86 30.97 7.27
CA ALA A 184 23.99 30.26 7.87
C ALA A 184 23.74 28.75 8.01
N MET A 185 22.50 28.33 8.28
CA MET A 185 22.07 26.94 8.26
C MET A 185 21.39 26.64 6.93
N LYS A 186 21.88 25.60 6.24
CA LYS A 186 21.36 25.14 4.96
C LYS A 186 20.99 23.67 5.05
N VAL A 187 19.76 23.35 4.73
CA VAL A 187 19.26 21.97 4.67
C VAL A 187 19.76 21.30 3.38
N GLY A 188 20.13 20.02 3.48
CA GLY A 188 20.51 19.21 2.31
C GLY A 188 19.30 18.86 1.45
N ASP A 189 19.52 18.63 0.17
CA ASP A 189 18.46 18.27 -0.79
C ASP A 189 17.94 16.84 -0.61
N ASP A 190 18.79 15.94 -0.17
CA ASP A 190 18.46 14.52 0.02
C ASP A 190 17.74 14.31 1.36
N ILE A 191 16.56 13.67 1.30
CA ILE A 191 15.80 13.24 2.47
C ILE A 191 15.39 11.78 2.36
N THR A 192 15.15 11.12 3.50
CA THR A 192 14.63 9.77 3.57
C THR A 192 13.33 9.77 4.37
N ILE A 193 12.26 9.30 3.72
CA ILE A 193 10.97 9.10 4.37
C ILE A 193 10.88 7.64 4.83
N LYS A 194 10.65 7.41 6.12
CA LYS A 194 10.50 6.08 6.71
C LYS A 194 9.05 5.87 7.14
N PHE A 195 8.55 4.68 6.89
CA PHE A 195 7.16 4.32 7.17
C PHE A 195 7.12 3.06 8.03
N LYS A 196 6.41 3.13 9.16
CA LYS A 196 5.96 1.99 9.95
C LYS A 196 4.44 2.11 10.06
N LEU A 197 3.72 1.30 9.30
CA LEU A 197 2.29 1.44 9.09
C LEU A 197 1.56 0.21 9.57
N ASN A 198 0.53 0.39 10.39
CA ASN A 198 -0.39 -0.65 10.79
C ASN A 198 -1.70 -0.50 10.04
N TYR A 199 -2.13 -1.55 9.35
CA TYR A 199 -3.41 -1.61 8.66
C TYR A 199 -4.33 -2.62 9.35
N THR A 200 -5.59 -2.24 9.53
CA THR A 200 -6.62 -3.11 10.12
C THR A 200 -7.75 -3.31 9.12
N ILE A 201 -8.41 -4.46 9.18
CA ILE A 201 -9.60 -4.74 8.37
C ILE A 201 -10.68 -3.73 8.76
N LYS A 202 -11.34 -3.18 7.71
CA LYS A 202 -12.45 -2.23 7.85
C LYS A 202 -13.74 -2.96 8.18
#